data_f1eb0139227afc7b24521c14d0d779b2
#
_entry.id   f1eb0139227afc7b24521c14d0d779b2
#
_cell.length_a   1.000
_cell.length_b   1.000
_cell.length_c   1.000
_cell.angle_alpha   90.00
_cell.angle_beta   90.00
_cell.angle_gamma   90.00
#
_symmetry.space_group_name_H-M   'P 1'
#
loop_
_entity.id
_entity.type
_entity.pdbx_description
1 polymer ?
#
loop_
_entity_poly.entity_id
_entity_poly.type
_entity_poly.pdbx_seq_one_letter_code
_entity_poly.pdbx_strand_id
1 'polypeptide(L)'
;VLHHVPPESGTGSNADEETPPAFQGQGAAPTYDVDSGYKYGGIFIEGEEVLVEEKLHGSNCRFLYSSKDQEFHIGSRNRWIKDDKQNMWSQAVDQNPWLKTWCMANPDIVVYAEVVGAQDLKYGLPRGHYRLYVFDLMKDGRFIDHLEAYELGKDLVWVPLVYRGPFQQSLMKELCLGQSLVNGAGNIREGVVCKPVKER
;
A
#
# COMPACT_ATOMS: atom_id res chain seq x y z
N VAL A 1 4.40 -10.99 8.07
CA VAL A 1 4.87 -10.78 6.70
C VAL A 1 5.90 -9.68 6.77
N LEU A 2 7.05 -9.85 6.13
CA LEU A 2 8.16 -8.92 6.14
C LEU A 2 8.14 -8.13 4.83
N HIS A 3 8.35 -6.83 4.91
CA HIS A 3 8.44 -5.98 3.74
C HIS A 3 9.85 -6.08 3.13
N HIS A 4 9.92 -6.54 1.92
CA HIS A 4 11.09 -6.44 1.06
C HIS A 4 10.60 -6.21 -0.36
N VAL A 5 11.04 -5.14 -0.99
CA VAL A 5 10.81 -4.92 -2.40
C VAL A 5 12.00 -5.53 -3.14
N PRO A 6 11.85 -6.67 -3.82
CA PRO A 6 12.94 -7.21 -4.58
C PRO A 6 13.34 -6.24 -5.70
N PRO A 7 14.63 -6.12 -6.00
CA PRO A 7 15.06 -5.42 -7.19
C PRO A 7 14.41 -6.09 -8.41
N GLU A 8 13.84 -5.31 -9.27
CA GLU A 8 13.09 -5.62 -10.46
C GLU A 8 13.30 -7.02 -11.06
N SER A 9 12.31 -7.89 -10.92
CA SER A 9 12.08 -8.94 -11.90
C SER A 9 11.12 -8.42 -12.95
N GLY A 10 11.62 -7.61 -13.84
CA GLY A 10 10.87 -7.13 -14.98
C GLY A 10 10.69 -8.25 -15.98
N THR A 11 9.53 -8.91 -15.99
CA THR A 11 9.00 -9.58 -17.16
C THR A 11 7.49 -9.74 -16.98
N GLY A 12 6.76 -8.80 -17.42
CA GLY A 12 5.33 -8.83 -17.54
C GLY A 12 4.93 -7.88 -18.64
N SER A 13 5.29 -8.21 -19.86
CA SER A 13 4.87 -7.50 -21.04
C SER A 13 3.39 -7.72 -21.26
N ASN A 14 2.57 -6.81 -20.83
CA ASN A 14 1.38 -6.41 -21.54
C ASN A 14 1.46 -4.90 -21.65
N ALA A 15 2.15 -4.48 -22.71
CA ALA A 15 2.48 -3.10 -23.04
C ALA A 15 1.29 -2.26 -23.50
N ASP A 16 0.06 -2.78 -23.39
CA ASP A 16 -1.07 -2.23 -24.11
C ASP A 16 -2.01 -1.37 -23.27
N GLU A 17 -1.76 -1.18 -21.99
CA GLU A 17 -2.65 -0.41 -21.15
C GLU A 17 -1.92 0.67 -20.36
N GLU A 18 -1.88 1.87 -20.96
CA GLU A 18 -1.86 3.16 -20.28
C GLU A 18 -0.86 3.30 -19.11
N THR A 19 0.38 2.85 -19.31
CA THR A 19 1.45 3.19 -18.37
C THR A 19 1.58 4.72 -18.32
N PRO A 20 1.38 5.36 -17.17
CA PRO A 20 1.51 6.81 -17.06
C PRO A 20 2.83 7.31 -17.61
N PRO A 21 2.87 8.48 -18.27
CA PRO A 21 4.07 9.03 -18.86
C PRO A 21 5.26 9.13 -17.90
N ALA A 22 5.00 9.28 -16.61
CA ALA A 22 6.04 9.27 -15.58
C ALA A 22 6.84 7.94 -15.53
N PHE A 23 6.24 6.84 -16.00
CA PHE A 23 6.87 5.51 -16.00
C PHE A 23 7.16 4.95 -17.41
N GLN A 24 6.86 5.71 -18.46
CA GLN A 24 7.19 5.27 -19.83
C GLN A 24 8.70 5.22 -20.01
N GLY A 25 9.21 4.07 -20.40
CA GLY A 25 10.65 3.83 -20.59
C GLY A 25 11.41 3.42 -19.33
N GLN A 26 10.77 3.38 -18.17
CA GLN A 26 11.37 2.91 -16.92
C GLN A 26 10.79 1.57 -16.43
N GLY A 27 9.94 0.94 -17.23
CA GLY A 27 9.12 -0.18 -16.78
C GLY A 27 7.88 0.29 -16.00
N ALA A 28 6.97 -0.63 -15.72
CA ALA A 28 5.83 -0.34 -14.85
C ALA A 28 6.33 0.07 -13.47
N ALA A 29 5.56 0.93 -12.76
CA ALA A 29 5.81 1.14 -11.35
C ALA A 29 5.91 -0.23 -10.66
N PRO A 30 6.90 -0.44 -9.78
CA PRO A 30 7.16 -1.76 -9.23
C PRO A 30 5.91 -2.33 -8.56
N THR A 31 5.70 -3.62 -8.77
CA THR A 31 4.68 -4.36 -8.04
C THR A 31 5.07 -4.37 -6.57
N TYR A 32 4.16 -3.95 -5.71
CA TYR A 32 4.39 -3.99 -4.28
C TYR A 32 4.21 -5.44 -3.79
N ASP A 33 5.31 -6.07 -3.44
CA ASP A 33 5.32 -7.42 -2.89
C ASP A 33 5.79 -7.43 -1.43
N VAL A 34 5.26 -8.38 -0.68
CA VAL A 34 5.57 -8.56 0.74
C VAL A 34 6.05 -9.99 0.96
N ASP A 35 7.27 -10.12 1.44
CA ASP A 35 7.87 -11.41 1.72
C ASP A 35 7.27 -12.08 2.96
N SER A 36 7.16 -13.41 2.92
CA SER A 36 6.74 -14.18 4.07
C SER A 36 7.85 -14.27 5.10
N GLY A 37 7.62 -13.72 6.29
CA GLY A 37 8.57 -13.81 7.40
C GLY A 37 8.91 -15.24 7.87
N TYR A 38 8.14 -16.23 7.46
CA TYR A 38 8.45 -17.65 7.68
C TYR A 38 9.47 -18.20 6.68
N LYS A 39 9.51 -17.63 5.47
CA LYS A 39 10.40 -18.10 4.39
C LYS A 39 11.76 -17.39 4.41
N TYR A 40 11.78 -16.16 4.84
CA TYR A 40 12.95 -15.28 4.78
C TYR A 40 13.33 -14.82 6.21
N GLY A 41 13.92 -15.74 6.98
CA GLY A 41 14.54 -15.37 8.25
C GLY A 41 15.77 -14.49 8.05
N GLY A 42 15.96 -13.49 8.92
CA GLY A 42 17.17 -12.65 8.90
C GLY A 42 17.09 -11.39 8.06
N ILE A 43 15.91 -11.02 7.52
CA ILE A 43 15.70 -9.72 6.85
C ILE A 43 15.87 -8.58 7.85
N PHE A 44 15.38 -8.75 9.08
CA PHE A 44 15.52 -7.80 10.16
C PHE A 44 16.54 -8.29 11.18
N ILE A 45 17.30 -7.33 11.72
CA ILE A 45 18.27 -7.57 12.79
C ILE A 45 17.55 -7.36 14.12
N GLU A 46 17.76 -8.28 15.06
CA GLU A 46 17.20 -8.16 16.42
C GLU A 46 17.62 -6.82 17.04
N GLY A 47 16.63 -6.04 17.50
CA GLY A 47 16.87 -4.72 18.08
C GLY A 47 16.85 -3.54 17.10
N GLU A 48 16.80 -3.77 15.77
CA GLU A 48 16.64 -2.64 14.83
C GLU A 48 15.25 -2.00 14.95
N GLU A 49 15.17 -0.69 14.75
CA GLU A 49 13.89 0.02 14.83
C GLU A 49 13.01 -0.30 13.63
N VAL A 50 11.80 -0.77 13.91
CA VAL A 50 10.80 -1.14 12.90
C VAL A 50 9.44 -0.51 13.16
N LEU A 51 8.65 -0.46 12.12
CA LEU A 51 7.22 -0.18 12.14
C LEU A 51 6.48 -1.48 11.82
N VAL A 52 5.42 -1.76 12.55
CA VAL A 52 4.58 -2.93 12.34
C VAL A 52 3.15 -2.45 12.11
N GLU A 53 2.67 -2.65 10.92
CA GLU A 53 1.34 -2.24 10.48
C GLU A 53 0.39 -3.43 10.44
N GLU A 54 -0.90 -3.19 10.60
CA GLU A 54 -1.90 -4.22 10.37
C GLU A 54 -1.93 -4.61 8.89
N LYS A 55 -1.82 -5.92 8.61
CA LYS A 55 -2.06 -6.44 7.28
C LYS A 55 -3.56 -6.50 7.04
N LEU A 56 -4.04 -5.64 6.15
CA LEU A 56 -5.44 -5.62 5.77
C LEU A 56 -5.74 -6.65 4.68
N HIS A 57 -6.93 -7.24 4.76
CA HIS A 57 -7.44 -8.18 3.79
C HIS A 57 -8.27 -7.46 2.73
N GLY A 58 -7.63 -7.07 1.67
CA GLY A 58 -8.23 -6.30 0.59
C GLY A 58 -7.62 -6.60 -0.77
N SER A 59 -7.53 -5.57 -1.57
CA SER A 59 -6.86 -5.62 -2.86
C SER A 59 -5.88 -4.48 -3.01
N ASN A 60 -4.64 -4.83 -3.31
CA ASN A 60 -3.57 -3.87 -3.54
C ASN A 60 -3.91 -2.94 -4.71
N CYS A 61 -3.63 -1.68 -4.53
CA CYS A 61 -3.80 -0.64 -5.52
C CYS A 61 -2.73 0.44 -5.41
N ARG A 62 -2.61 1.21 -6.47
CA ARG A 62 -1.71 2.36 -6.53
C ARG A 62 -2.34 3.50 -7.30
N PHE A 63 -1.98 4.71 -6.93
CA PHE A 63 -2.56 5.94 -7.47
C PHE A 63 -1.47 6.96 -7.75
N LEU A 64 -1.66 7.73 -8.81
CA LEU A 64 -0.73 8.77 -9.22
C LEU A 64 -1.49 9.89 -9.90
N TYR A 65 -1.16 11.14 -9.59
CA TYR A 65 -1.41 12.26 -10.48
C TYR A 65 -0.11 12.62 -11.19
N SER A 66 -0.09 12.46 -12.51
CA SER A 66 1.11 12.71 -13.32
C SER A 66 1.16 14.16 -13.77
N SER A 67 2.26 14.85 -13.49
CA SER A 67 2.51 16.22 -13.95
C SER A 67 2.71 16.31 -15.47
N LYS A 68 3.08 15.19 -16.11
CA LYS A 68 3.38 15.15 -17.56
C LYS A 68 2.14 15.21 -18.44
N ASP A 69 1.10 14.46 -18.07
CA ASP A 69 -0.17 14.43 -18.80
C ASP A 69 -1.31 15.13 -18.07
N GLN A 70 -1.08 15.54 -16.83
CA GLN A 70 -2.07 16.18 -15.95
C GLN A 70 -3.30 15.29 -15.69
N GLU A 71 -3.10 13.98 -15.65
CA GLU A 71 -4.13 13.01 -15.41
C GLU A 71 -3.92 12.23 -14.10
N PHE A 72 -5.04 11.77 -13.54
CA PHE A 72 -5.05 10.89 -12.37
C PHE A 72 -5.15 9.43 -12.83
N HIS A 73 -4.17 8.64 -12.46
CA HIS A 73 -4.04 7.24 -12.82
C HIS A 73 -4.36 6.32 -11.66
N ILE A 74 -5.07 5.24 -11.97
CA ILE A 74 -5.43 4.19 -11.04
C ILE A 74 -4.75 2.91 -11.49
N GLY A 75 -4.12 2.19 -10.56
CA GLY A 75 -3.50 0.89 -10.83
C GLY A 75 -3.95 -0.17 -9.83
N SER A 76 -4.06 -1.40 -10.31
CA SER A 76 -4.06 -2.59 -9.46
C SER A 76 -2.63 -2.97 -9.09
N ARG A 77 -2.45 -4.11 -8.41
CA ARG A 77 -1.14 -4.66 -8.09
C ARG A 77 -0.22 -4.75 -9.32
N ASN A 78 -0.75 -5.24 -10.45
CA ASN A 78 0.07 -5.65 -11.59
C ASN A 78 -0.04 -4.74 -12.82
N ARG A 79 -1.07 -3.89 -12.91
CA ARG A 79 -1.32 -3.08 -14.09
C ARG A 79 -2.01 -1.77 -13.75
N TRP A 80 -1.83 -0.77 -14.60
CA TRP A 80 -2.65 0.42 -14.61
C TRP A 80 -4.04 0.08 -15.17
N ILE A 81 -5.06 0.76 -14.69
CA ILE A 81 -6.46 0.45 -14.96
C ILE A 81 -7.10 1.67 -15.61
N LYS A 82 -7.91 1.44 -16.62
CA LYS A 82 -8.75 2.48 -17.17
C LYS A 82 -9.82 2.89 -16.16
N ASP A 83 -9.95 4.18 -15.92
CA ASP A 83 -11.01 4.71 -15.06
C ASP A 83 -12.36 4.70 -15.80
N ASP A 84 -13.03 3.54 -15.75
CA ASP A 84 -14.37 3.34 -16.35
C ASP A 84 -15.51 3.39 -15.33
N LYS A 85 -15.21 3.66 -14.06
CA LYS A 85 -16.14 3.71 -12.92
C LYS A 85 -16.91 2.41 -12.64
N GLN A 86 -16.63 1.34 -13.36
CA GLN A 86 -17.28 0.03 -13.18
C GLN A 86 -16.46 -0.90 -12.28
N ASN A 87 -15.15 -0.69 -12.23
CA ASN A 87 -14.28 -1.48 -11.38
C ASN A 87 -14.25 -0.98 -9.93
N MET A 88 -13.89 -1.86 -9.00
CA MET A 88 -13.87 -1.53 -7.57
C MET A 88 -12.84 -0.46 -7.20
N TRP A 89 -11.73 -0.34 -7.94
CA TRP A 89 -10.68 0.66 -7.65
C TRP A 89 -11.16 2.07 -7.95
N SER A 90 -11.83 2.28 -9.10
CA SER A 90 -12.46 3.56 -9.44
C SER A 90 -13.57 3.91 -8.47
N GLN A 91 -14.41 2.93 -8.10
CA GLN A 91 -15.45 3.12 -7.10
C GLN A 91 -14.86 3.46 -5.71
N ALA A 92 -13.74 2.83 -5.35
CA ALA A 92 -13.05 3.14 -4.10
C ALA A 92 -12.52 4.58 -4.09
N VAL A 93 -11.98 5.09 -5.21
CA VAL A 93 -11.55 6.49 -5.34
C VAL A 93 -12.75 7.44 -5.19
N ASP A 94 -13.86 7.17 -5.86
CA ASP A 94 -15.07 7.99 -5.77
C ASP A 94 -15.61 8.06 -4.32
N GLN A 95 -15.49 6.97 -3.56
CA GLN A 95 -15.91 6.91 -2.15
C GLN A 95 -14.86 7.47 -1.17
N ASN A 96 -13.62 7.69 -1.62
CA ASN A 96 -12.52 8.22 -0.83
C ASN A 96 -11.87 9.44 -1.53
N PRO A 97 -12.59 10.55 -1.73
CA PRO A 97 -12.16 11.66 -2.57
C PRO A 97 -10.90 12.38 -2.05
N TRP A 98 -10.59 12.24 -0.76
CA TRP A 98 -9.38 12.77 -0.14
C TRP A 98 -8.11 12.29 -0.87
N LEU A 99 -8.11 11.05 -1.39
CA LEU A 99 -6.96 10.49 -2.07
C LEU A 99 -6.62 11.23 -3.36
N LYS A 100 -7.61 11.42 -4.23
CA LYS A 100 -7.42 12.15 -5.49
C LYS A 100 -6.99 13.59 -5.24
N THR A 101 -7.60 14.24 -4.26
CA THR A 101 -7.23 15.60 -3.85
C THR A 101 -5.77 15.67 -3.41
N TRP A 102 -5.34 14.70 -2.58
CA TRP A 102 -3.95 14.64 -2.13
C TRP A 102 -2.97 14.40 -3.28
N CYS A 103 -3.26 13.43 -4.15
CA CYS A 103 -2.41 13.15 -5.33
C CYS A 103 -2.26 14.38 -6.24
N MET A 104 -3.34 15.12 -6.48
CA MET A 104 -3.30 16.35 -7.29
C MET A 104 -2.45 17.45 -6.64
N ALA A 105 -2.43 17.53 -5.32
CA ALA A 105 -1.58 18.45 -4.58
C ALA A 105 -0.11 17.98 -4.47
N ASN A 106 0.15 16.70 -4.72
CA ASN A 106 1.46 16.06 -4.63
C ASN A 106 1.76 15.27 -5.92
N PRO A 107 1.91 15.95 -7.07
CA PRO A 107 2.10 15.26 -8.35
C PRO A 107 3.38 14.39 -8.34
N ASP A 108 3.35 13.35 -9.16
CA ASP A 108 4.45 12.41 -9.38
C ASP A 108 4.84 11.57 -8.15
N ILE A 109 4.02 11.58 -7.10
CA ILE A 109 4.13 10.65 -5.97
C ILE A 109 3.13 9.51 -6.16
N VAL A 110 3.63 8.28 -6.19
CA VAL A 110 2.79 7.08 -6.21
C VAL A 110 2.33 6.76 -4.81
N VAL A 111 1.03 6.66 -4.63
CA VAL A 111 0.39 6.22 -3.38
C VAL A 111 0.05 4.76 -3.50
N TYR A 112 0.61 3.91 -2.64
CA TYR A 112 0.24 2.50 -2.52
C TYR A 112 -0.78 2.33 -1.39
N ALA A 113 -1.86 1.63 -1.69
CA ALA A 113 -2.95 1.45 -0.74
C ALA A 113 -3.62 0.08 -0.86
N GLU A 114 -4.41 -0.26 0.14
CA GLU A 114 -5.28 -1.42 0.16
C GLU A 114 -6.73 -0.97 0.05
N VAL A 115 -7.48 -1.52 -0.92
CA VAL A 115 -8.94 -1.39 -0.99
C VAL A 115 -9.56 -2.48 -0.14
N VAL A 116 -10.28 -2.11 0.90
CA VAL A 116 -11.05 -3.04 1.73
C VAL A 116 -12.55 -2.94 1.45
N GLY A 117 -13.30 -4.01 1.75
CA GLY A 117 -14.75 -4.09 1.55
C GLY A 117 -15.19 -5.03 0.43
N ALA A 118 -14.29 -5.38 -0.51
CA ALA A 118 -14.58 -6.33 -1.59
C ALA A 118 -14.42 -7.80 -1.16
N GLN A 119 -13.44 -8.07 -0.30
CA GLN A 119 -13.05 -9.41 0.14
C GLN A 119 -13.95 -9.92 1.30
N ASP A 120 -13.61 -11.10 1.84
CA ASP A 120 -14.41 -11.75 2.89
C ASP A 120 -14.45 -10.93 4.20
N LEU A 121 -13.33 -10.36 4.61
CA LEU A 121 -13.30 -9.44 5.73
C LEU A 121 -13.82 -8.06 5.30
N LYS A 122 -14.95 -7.66 5.84
CA LYS A 122 -15.66 -6.43 5.43
C LYS A 122 -15.28 -5.19 6.24
N TYR A 123 -14.56 -5.32 7.33
CA TYR A 123 -14.17 -4.21 8.22
C TYR A 123 -15.35 -3.30 8.61
N GLY A 124 -16.54 -3.92 8.84
CA GLY A 124 -17.76 -3.20 9.17
C GLY A 124 -18.43 -2.45 8.01
N LEU A 125 -17.94 -2.62 6.78
CA LEU A 125 -18.48 -1.95 5.60
C LEU A 125 -19.70 -2.69 5.03
N PRO A 126 -20.75 -1.98 4.63
CA PRO A 126 -21.84 -2.55 3.85
C PRO A 126 -21.35 -3.03 2.47
N ARG A 127 -22.12 -3.92 1.85
CA ARG A 127 -21.82 -4.40 0.49
C ARG A 127 -21.75 -3.22 -0.50
N GLY A 128 -20.72 -3.21 -1.34
CA GLY A 128 -20.50 -2.17 -2.35
C GLY A 128 -19.87 -0.89 -1.78
N HIS A 129 -19.50 -0.89 -0.50
CA HIS A 129 -18.75 0.20 0.10
C HIS A 129 -17.28 -0.19 0.24
N TYR A 130 -16.40 0.76 -0.09
CA TYR A 130 -14.97 0.56 -0.10
C TYR A 130 -14.27 1.65 0.72
N ARG A 131 -13.22 1.26 1.43
CA ARG A 131 -12.27 2.19 2.05
C ARG A 131 -10.88 1.94 1.51
N LEU A 132 -10.11 3.02 1.45
CA LEU A 132 -8.70 3.00 1.07
C LEU A 132 -7.85 3.24 2.31
N TYR A 133 -6.82 2.42 2.46
CA TYR A 133 -5.81 2.57 3.50
C TYR A 133 -4.44 2.58 2.85
N VAL A 134 -3.74 3.70 2.98
CA VAL A 134 -2.38 3.87 2.44
C VAL A 134 -1.40 3.08 3.30
N PHE A 135 -0.44 2.47 2.65
CA PHE A 135 0.64 1.77 3.35
C PHE A 135 2.03 2.17 2.86
N ASP A 136 2.15 2.84 1.70
CA ASP A 136 3.43 3.32 1.23
C ASP A 136 3.33 4.49 0.24
N LEU A 137 4.41 5.27 0.13
CA LEU A 137 4.60 6.32 -0.86
C LEU A 137 5.89 6.10 -1.62
N MET A 138 5.89 6.37 -2.93
CA MET A 138 7.07 6.28 -3.76
C MET A 138 7.25 7.55 -4.58
N LYS A 139 8.47 8.04 -4.67
CA LYS A 139 8.86 9.19 -5.48
C LYS A 139 10.12 8.85 -6.27
N ASP A 140 10.17 9.24 -7.53
CA ASP A 140 11.32 9.03 -8.42
C ASP A 140 11.82 7.57 -8.44
N GLY A 141 10.89 6.60 -8.38
CA GLY A 141 11.19 5.18 -8.39
C GLY A 141 11.74 4.61 -7.09
N ARG A 142 11.70 5.38 -5.99
CA ARG A 142 12.15 4.94 -4.65
C ARG A 142 11.05 5.10 -3.63
N PHE A 143 10.90 4.12 -2.76
CA PHE A 143 10.03 4.27 -1.60
C PHE A 143 10.57 5.35 -0.67
N ILE A 144 9.67 6.14 -0.12
CA ILE A 144 9.99 7.19 0.85
C ILE A 144 10.14 6.53 2.21
N ASP A 145 11.16 6.90 2.98
CA ASP A 145 11.33 6.44 4.37
C ASP A 145 10.02 6.60 5.15
N HIS A 146 9.58 5.57 5.88
CA HIS A 146 8.23 5.52 6.44
C HIS A 146 7.88 6.71 7.34
N LEU A 147 8.80 7.20 8.14
CA LEU A 147 8.54 8.38 8.99
C LEU A 147 8.34 9.64 8.15
N GLU A 148 9.10 9.79 7.08
CA GLU A 148 8.93 10.89 6.13
C GLU A 148 7.62 10.75 5.36
N ALA A 149 7.27 9.53 4.96
CA ALA A 149 6.01 9.24 4.27
C ALA A 149 4.79 9.59 5.14
N TYR A 150 4.79 9.24 6.43
CA TYR A 150 3.72 9.61 7.35
C TYR A 150 3.62 11.13 7.54
N GLU A 151 4.74 11.82 7.66
CA GLU A 151 4.72 13.29 7.79
C GLU A 151 4.21 13.97 6.52
N LEU A 152 4.69 13.52 5.35
CA LEU A 152 4.24 14.03 4.05
C LEU A 152 2.76 13.71 3.82
N GLY A 153 2.35 12.50 4.15
CA GLY A 153 0.99 11.98 3.96
C GLY A 153 0.11 12.07 5.22
N LYS A 154 0.33 13.06 6.10
CA LYS A 154 -0.46 13.21 7.34
C LYS A 154 -1.97 13.34 7.13
N ASP A 155 -2.39 13.82 5.96
CA ASP A 155 -3.79 13.97 5.58
C ASP A 155 -4.35 12.73 4.86
N LEU A 156 -3.52 11.69 4.67
CA LEU A 156 -3.92 10.41 4.12
C LEU A 156 -4.46 9.48 5.22
N VAL A 157 -5.29 8.54 4.83
CA VAL A 157 -5.78 7.48 5.73
C VAL A 157 -4.83 6.29 5.63
N TRP A 158 -4.01 6.10 6.66
CA TRP A 158 -3.02 5.03 6.72
C TRP A 158 -3.58 3.73 7.28
N VAL A 159 -2.96 2.62 6.90
CA VAL A 159 -3.16 1.34 7.60
C VAL A 159 -2.83 1.51 9.09
N PRO A 160 -3.55 0.82 9.98
CA PRO A 160 -3.29 0.98 11.41
C PRO A 160 -1.88 0.56 11.80
N LEU A 161 -1.19 1.42 12.53
CA LEU A 161 0.09 1.10 13.16
C LEU A 161 -0.17 0.26 14.41
N VAL A 162 0.39 -0.95 14.43
CA VAL A 162 0.27 -1.91 15.55
C VAL A 162 1.38 -1.73 16.56
N TYR A 163 2.61 -1.46 16.07
CA TYR A 163 3.78 -1.32 16.93
C TYR A 163 4.85 -0.49 16.24
N ARG A 164 5.62 0.25 17.04
CA ARG A 164 6.87 0.88 16.63
C ARG A 164 7.92 0.68 17.72
N GLY A 165 9.08 0.20 17.35
CA GLY A 165 10.18 0.00 18.30
C GLY A 165 11.17 -1.05 17.80
N PRO A 166 12.04 -1.57 18.68
CA PRO A 166 13.04 -2.56 18.29
C PRO A 166 12.40 -3.85 17.80
N PHE A 167 12.91 -4.38 16.70
CA PHE A 167 12.48 -5.68 16.17
C PHE A 167 12.81 -6.80 17.16
N GLN A 168 11.83 -7.61 17.45
CA GLN A 168 11.95 -8.83 18.23
C GLN A 168 11.11 -9.92 17.57
N GLN A 169 11.75 -11.01 17.15
CA GLN A 169 11.06 -12.05 16.41
C GLN A 169 9.94 -12.74 17.23
N SER A 170 10.10 -12.85 18.52
CA SER A 170 9.06 -13.36 19.42
C SER A 170 7.83 -12.45 19.46
N LEU A 171 8.05 -11.14 19.54
CA LEU A 171 6.99 -10.13 19.55
C LEU A 171 6.17 -10.12 18.26
N MET A 172 6.81 -10.37 17.10
CA MET A 172 6.09 -10.40 15.82
C MET A 172 4.96 -11.44 15.81
N LYS A 173 5.15 -12.57 16.47
CA LYS A 173 4.11 -13.61 16.58
C LYS A 173 2.93 -13.15 17.42
N GLU A 174 3.19 -12.45 18.50
CA GLU A 174 2.15 -11.89 19.39
C GLU A 174 1.38 -10.78 18.67
N LEU A 175 2.07 -9.91 17.94
CA LEU A 175 1.46 -8.81 17.19
C LEU A 175 0.57 -9.28 16.04
N CYS A 176 0.78 -10.50 15.52
CA CYS A 176 -0.11 -11.07 14.52
C CYS A 176 -1.51 -11.40 15.08
N LEU A 177 -1.62 -11.56 16.39
CA LEU A 177 -2.88 -11.93 17.03
C LEU A 177 -3.67 -10.70 17.46
N GLY A 178 -4.98 -10.84 17.57
CA GLY A 178 -5.84 -9.81 18.12
C GLY A 178 -6.89 -9.29 17.13
N GLN A 179 -7.67 -8.35 17.62
CA GLN A 179 -8.72 -7.70 16.83
C GLN A 179 -8.09 -6.71 15.85
N SER A 180 -8.75 -6.50 14.71
CA SER A 180 -8.40 -5.42 13.80
C SER A 180 -8.47 -4.07 14.50
N LEU A 181 -7.51 -3.20 14.21
CA LEU A 181 -7.50 -1.82 14.68
C LEU A 181 -8.28 -0.87 13.76
N VAL A 182 -8.81 -1.37 12.65
CA VAL A 182 -9.69 -0.59 11.78
C VAL A 182 -10.97 -0.26 12.53
N ASN A 183 -11.29 1.02 12.59
CA ASN A 183 -12.48 1.48 13.29
C ASN A 183 -13.77 0.88 12.69
N GLY A 184 -14.57 0.23 13.54
CA GLY A 184 -15.80 -0.45 13.15
C GLY A 184 -15.62 -1.86 12.60
N ALA A 185 -14.38 -2.36 12.50
CA ALA A 185 -14.12 -3.75 12.15
C ALA A 185 -14.50 -4.68 13.31
N GLY A 186 -15.36 -5.65 13.07
CA GLY A 186 -15.71 -6.69 14.05
C GLY A 186 -14.93 -7.99 13.88
N ASN A 187 -13.81 -7.96 13.15
CA ASN A 187 -13.02 -9.13 12.79
C ASN A 187 -11.63 -9.12 13.45
N ILE A 188 -11.04 -10.29 13.57
CA ILE A 188 -9.62 -10.41 13.90
C ILE A 188 -8.76 -9.88 12.75
N ARG A 189 -7.55 -9.39 13.04
CA ARG A 189 -6.61 -8.98 11.99
C ARG A 189 -6.12 -10.20 11.20
N GLU A 190 -5.81 -10.01 9.93
CA GLU A 190 -5.22 -11.06 9.09
C GLU A 190 -3.79 -11.38 9.50
N GLY A 191 -3.08 -10.39 9.99
CA GLY A 191 -1.68 -10.46 10.39
C GLY A 191 -1.07 -9.06 10.48
N VAL A 192 0.25 -9.01 10.38
CA VAL A 192 1.00 -7.75 10.38
C VAL A 192 2.04 -7.70 9.27
N VAL A 193 2.41 -6.50 8.86
CA VAL A 193 3.53 -6.21 7.97
C VAL A 193 4.58 -5.45 8.78
N CYS A 194 5.77 -6.02 8.87
CA CYS A 194 6.92 -5.37 9.50
C CYS A 194 7.73 -4.64 8.44
N LYS A 195 8.08 -3.39 8.70
CA LYS A 195 8.82 -2.51 7.81
C LYS A 195 10.01 -1.88 8.51
N PRO A 196 11.14 -1.69 7.83
CA PRO A 196 12.23 -0.89 8.39
C PRO A 196 11.78 0.57 8.49
N VAL A 197 12.30 1.31 9.44
CA VAL A 197 12.05 2.76 9.55
C VAL A 197 12.66 3.50 8.37
N LYS A 198 13.82 3.03 7.90
CA LYS A 198 14.49 3.52 6.71
C LYS A 198 14.44 2.49 5.60
N GLU A 199 14.01 2.90 4.44
CA GLU A 199 14.02 2.05 3.24
C GLU A 199 15.45 1.64 2.85
N ARG A 200 15.59 0.41 2.30
CA ARG A 200 16.89 -0.18 1.96
C ARG A 200 16.82 -1.14 0.78
#